data_0e0b7fd327c4f5a49c072f5c5bf32b16
#
_entry.id   0e0b7fd327c4f5a49c072f5c5bf32b16
#
_cell.length_a   1.000
_cell.length_b   1.000
_cell.length_c   1.000
_cell.angle_alpha   90.00
_cell.angle_beta   90.00
_cell.angle_gamma   90.00
#
_symmetry.space_group_name_H-M   'P 1'
#
loop_
_entity.id
_entity.type
_entity.pdbx_description
1 polymer ?
#
loop_
_entity_poly.entity_id
_entity_poly.type
_entity_poly.pdbx_seq_one_letter_code
_entity_poly.pdbx_strand_id
1 'polypeptide(L)'
;MPTETFFNLPKEKQQRILKAAAQEFSQVGLNEVSIAKVIRTADISRGSFYQYFKDKEDLYYYYFQTLKRSGHRYLIQTIEDNDGDLFAGVEDYFLRLLPEVFEGENRSFFRHLFLNMDSHGFQRVIPCLEKKQGHHTAFHSHEREKNQQELVRVVNQASLKVQNDDE
;
A
#
# COMPACT_ATOMS: atom_id res chain seq x y z
N MET A 1 -11.97 2.44 -3.73
CA MET A 1 -11.80 2.50 -2.25
C MET A 1 -13.00 1.82 -1.60
N PRO A 2 -12.81 1.05 -0.54
CA PRO A 2 -13.91 0.44 0.20
C PRO A 2 -14.91 1.45 0.69
N THR A 3 -16.14 1.02 0.87
CA THR A 3 -17.22 1.85 1.42
C THR A 3 -17.09 2.02 2.94
N GLU A 4 -17.82 2.99 3.51
CA GLU A 4 -17.92 3.16 4.97
C GLU A 4 -18.42 1.88 5.65
N THR A 5 -19.31 1.14 4.98
CA THR A 5 -19.85 -0.14 5.49
C THR A 5 -18.72 -1.15 5.78
N PHE A 6 -17.68 -1.21 4.95
CA PHE A 6 -16.53 -2.06 5.21
C PHE A 6 -15.75 -1.61 6.44
N PHE A 7 -15.51 -0.32 6.59
CA PHE A 7 -14.76 0.23 7.72
C PHE A 7 -15.49 0.11 9.06
N ASN A 8 -16.82 0.04 9.03
CA ASN A 8 -17.67 -0.18 10.20
C ASN A 8 -17.77 -1.67 10.62
N LEU A 9 -17.21 -2.60 9.86
CA LEU A 9 -17.16 -4.01 10.24
C LEU A 9 -16.25 -4.23 11.45
N PRO A 10 -16.52 -5.27 12.27
CA PRO A 10 -15.57 -5.74 13.27
C PRO A 10 -14.20 -6.03 12.61
N LYS A 11 -13.11 -5.70 13.31
CA LYS A 11 -11.74 -5.86 12.79
C LYS A 11 -11.43 -7.28 12.33
N GLU A 12 -11.90 -8.26 13.05
CA GLU A 12 -11.76 -9.69 12.71
C GLU A 12 -12.39 -10.01 11.34
N LYS A 13 -13.56 -9.44 11.05
CA LYS A 13 -14.22 -9.64 9.75
C LYS A 13 -13.48 -8.93 8.63
N GLN A 14 -12.98 -7.70 8.87
CA GLN A 14 -12.14 -7.00 7.91
C GLN A 14 -10.89 -7.82 7.57
N GLN A 15 -10.18 -8.34 8.60
CA GLN A 15 -8.98 -9.16 8.43
C GLN A 15 -9.27 -10.47 7.71
N ARG A 16 -10.40 -11.13 8.00
CA ARG A 16 -10.81 -12.36 7.31
C ARG A 16 -11.03 -12.12 5.82
N ILE A 17 -11.66 -11.00 5.45
CA ILE A 17 -11.86 -10.62 4.05
C ILE A 17 -10.52 -10.35 3.37
N LEU A 18 -9.63 -9.59 4.01
CA LEU A 18 -8.31 -9.27 3.46
C LEU A 18 -7.42 -10.52 3.34
N LYS A 19 -7.49 -11.45 4.29
CA LYS A 19 -6.78 -12.73 4.21
C LYS A 19 -7.28 -13.60 3.05
N ALA A 20 -8.59 -13.66 2.84
CA ALA A 20 -9.17 -14.36 1.69
C ALA A 20 -8.76 -13.72 0.36
N ALA A 21 -8.72 -12.39 0.30
CA ALA A 21 -8.23 -11.65 -0.86
C ALA A 21 -6.75 -11.94 -1.12
N ALA A 22 -5.90 -11.91 -0.09
CA ALA A 22 -4.47 -12.22 -0.19
C ALA A 22 -4.22 -13.62 -0.77
N GLN A 23 -4.99 -14.62 -0.35
CA GLN A 23 -4.90 -15.98 -0.86
C GLN A 23 -5.20 -16.06 -2.37
N GLU A 24 -6.24 -15.39 -2.84
CA GLU A 24 -6.57 -15.37 -4.27
C GLU A 24 -5.54 -14.57 -5.07
N PHE A 25 -5.12 -13.40 -4.58
CA PHE A 25 -4.14 -12.52 -5.24
C PHE A 25 -2.73 -13.13 -5.32
N SER A 26 -2.40 -14.06 -4.42
CA SER A 26 -1.14 -14.81 -4.49
C SER A 26 -1.13 -15.88 -5.58
N GLN A 27 -2.29 -16.29 -6.07
CA GLN A 27 -2.41 -17.38 -7.05
C GLN A 27 -2.52 -16.87 -8.48
N VAL A 28 -3.17 -15.71 -8.69
CA VAL A 28 -3.50 -15.20 -10.02
C VAL A 28 -3.34 -13.68 -10.10
N GLY A 29 -3.10 -13.17 -11.32
CA GLY A 29 -3.11 -11.73 -11.59
C GLY A 29 -4.51 -11.14 -11.48
N LEU A 30 -4.60 -9.81 -11.35
CA LEU A 30 -5.85 -9.06 -11.15
C LEU A 30 -6.96 -9.45 -12.15
N ASN A 31 -6.62 -9.65 -13.42
CA ASN A 31 -7.60 -9.98 -14.47
C ASN A 31 -8.29 -11.32 -14.23
N GLU A 32 -7.58 -12.28 -13.62
CA GLU A 32 -8.05 -13.64 -13.35
C GLU A 32 -8.65 -13.83 -11.96
N VAL A 33 -8.60 -12.78 -11.11
CA VAL A 33 -9.17 -12.82 -9.76
C VAL A 33 -10.66 -13.17 -9.77
N SER A 34 -11.02 -14.18 -8.97
CA SER A 34 -12.39 -14.64 -8.81
C SER A 34 -13.03 -14.12 -7.52
N ILE A 35 -13.97 -13.17 -7.66
CA ILE A 35 -14.77 -12.69 -6.52
C ILE A 35 -15.46 -13.86 -5.82
N ALA A 36 -15.92 -14.88 -6.56
CA ALA A 36 -16.61 -16.03 -5.98
C ALA A 36 -15.70 -16.85 -5.04
N LYS A 37 -14.41 -16.99 -5.37
CA LYS A 37 -13.43 -17.63 -4.48
C LYS A 37 -13.20 -16.80 -3.21
N VAL A 38 -13.01 -15.48 -3.37
CA VAL A 38 -12.84 -14.57 -2.22
C VAL A 38 -14.04 -14.63 -1.28
N ILE A 39 -15.25 -14.53 -1.81
CA ILE A 39 -16.52 -14.62 -1.06
C ILE A 39 -16.58 -15.91 -0.24
N ARG A 40 -16.32 -17.04 -0.90
CA ARG A 40 -16.37 -18.37 -0.27
C ARG A 40 -15.33 -18.49 0.85
N THR A 41 -14.09 -18.07 0.60
CA THR A 41 -13.00 -18.15 1.57
C THR A 41 -13.22 -17.19 2.75
N ALA A 42 -13.78 -16.01 2.49
CA ALA A 42 -14.09 -15.00 3.51
C ALA A 42 -15.38 -15.32 4.31
N ASP A 43 -16.14 -16.33 3.88
CA ASP A 43 -17.45 -16.67 4.44
C ASP A 43 -18.38 -15.45 4.51
N ILE A 44 -18.62 -14.83 3.35
CA ILE A 44 -19.56 -13.71 3.19
C ILE A 44 -20.48 -13.95 2.01
N SER A 45 -21.65 -13.28 1.99
CA SER A 45 -22.54 -13.31 0.84
C SER A 45 -22.01 -12.45 -0.31
N ARG A 46 -22.44 -12.77 -1.55
CA ARG A 46 -22.15 -11.94 -2.72
C ARG A 46 -22.66 -10.50 -2.57
N GLY A 47 -23.86 -10.34 -2.01
CA GLY A 47 -24.43 -9.03 -1.72
C GLY A 47 -23.57 -8.22 -0.74
N SER A 48 -23.07 -8.88 0.31
CA SER A 48 -22.16 -8.23 1.25
C SER A 48 -20.86 -7.75 0.60
N PHE A 49 -20.30 -8.55 -0.34
CA PHE A 49 -19.11 -8.11 -1.07
C PHE A 49 -19.34 -6.76 -1.76
N TYR A 50 -20.42 -6.62 -2.50
CA TYR A 50 -20.74 -5.37 -3.23
C TYR A 50 -21.21 -4.22 -2.34
N GLN A 51 -21.56 -4.50 -1.08
CA GLN A 51 -21.74 -3.46 -0.06
C GLN A 51 -20.39 -2.90 0.43
N TYR A 52 -19.32 -3.68 0.33
CA TYR A 52 -17.98 -3.31 0.84
C TYR A 52 -17.09 -2.76 -0.27
N PHE A 53 -17.12 -3.34 -1.45
CA PHE A 53 -16.25 -3.03 -2.59
C PHE A 53 -17.08 -2.90 -3.86
N LYS A 54 -16.73 -1.91 -4.68
CA LYS A 54 -17.39 -1.70 -5.97
C LYS A 54 -17.15 -2.89 -6.92
N ASP A 55 -15.91 -3.35 -6.97
CA ASP A 55 -15.42 -4.40 -7.87
C ASP A 55 -14.17 -5.09 -7.26
N LYS A 56 -13.61 -6.05 -7.99
CA LYS A 56 -12.37 -6.74 -7.57
C LYS A 56 -11.16 -5.84 -7.57
N GLU A 57 -11.13 -4.84 -8.44
CA GLU A 57 -10.09 -3.83 -8.53
C GLU A 57 -10.04 -2.98 -7.25
N ASP A 58 -11.19 -2.58 -6.73
CA ASP A 58 -11.30 -1.86 -5.46
C ASP A 58 -10.67 -2.65 -4.31
N LEU A 59 -10.99 -3.94 -4.19
CA LEU A 59 -10.42 -4.81 -3.17
C LEU A 59 -8.90 -4.99 -3.38
N TYR A 60 -8.46 -5.20 -4.62
CA TYR A 60 -7.05 -5.42 -4.96
C TYR A 60 -6.17 -4.21 -4.59
N TYR A 61 -6.58 -3.02 -5.01
CA TYR A 61 -5.84 -1.79 -4.70
C TYR A 61 -5.92 -1.42 -3.23
N TYR A 62 -7.03 -1.70 -2.56
CA TYR A 62 -7.12 -1.51 -1.12
C TYR A 62 -6.15 -2.45 -0.36
N TYR A 63 -6.09 -3.73 -0.76
CA TYR A 63 -5.12 -4.67 -0.21
C TYR A 63 -3.68 -4.17 -0.39
N PHE A 64 -3.32 -3.73 -1.60
CA PHE A 64 -2.02 -3.11 -1.86
C PHE A 64 -1.75 -1.90 -0.97
N GLN A 65 -2.74 -1.03 -0.76
CA GLN A 65 -2.60 0.12 0.13
C GLN A 65 -2.35 -0.30 1.59
N THR A 66 -2.89 -1.41 2.05
CA THR A 66 -2.60 -1.91 3.40
C THR A 66 -1.13 -2.33 3.55
N LEU A 67 -0.56 -2.97 2.53
CA LEU A 67 0.86 -3.33 2.49
C LEU A 67 1.75 -2.07 2.43
N LYS A 68 1.38 -1.10 1.60
CA LYS A 68 2.11 0.17 1.46
C LYS A 68 2.15 0.98 2.77
N ARG A 69 1.05 1.02 3.52
CA ARG A 69 1.00 1.69 4.84
C ARG A 69 1.95 1.06 5.85
N SER A 70 2.04 -0.26 5.84
CA SER A 70 3.00 -0.98 6.68
C SER A 70 4.43 -0.62 6.30
N GLY A 71 4.75 -0.56 4.99
CA GLY A 71 6.05 -0.15 4.48
C GLY A 71 6.43 1.28 4.86
N HIS A 72 5.49 2.23 4.78
CA HIS A 72 5.76 3.63 5.20
C HIS A 72 6.12 3.72 6.68
N ARG A 73 5.34 3.07 7.55
CA ARG A 73 5.64 3.04 8.99
C ARG A 73 7.00 2.42 9.28
N TYR A 74 7.35 1.39 8.53
CA TYR A 74 8.62 0.72 8.65
C TYR A 74 9.79 1.61 8.21
N LEU A 75 9.64 2.39 7.12
CA LEU A 75 10.63 3.40 6.71
C LEU A 75 10.85 4.45 7.81
N ILE A 76 9.79 4.98 8.40
CA ILE A 76 9.91 5.93 9.51
C ILE A 76 10.72 5.30 10.65
N GLN A 77 10.40 4.06 11.02
CA GLN A 77 11.11 3.38 12.10
C GLN A 77 12.60 3.18 11.78
N THR A 78 12.97 2.79 10.57
CA THR A 78 14.39 2.64 10.20
C THR A 78 15.15 3.96 10.22
N ILE A 79 14.52 5.08 9.88
CA ILE A 79 15.14 6.40 10.00
C ILE A 79 15.33 6.78 11.47
N GLU A 80 14.34 6.52 12.33
CA GLU A 80 14.45 6.75 13.78
C GLU A 80 15.55 5.88 14.40
N ASP A 81 15.64 4.59 14.03
CA ASP A 81 16.66 3.64 14.48
C ASP A 81 18.09 4.07 14.06
N ASN A 82 18.22 4.90 13.03
CA ASN A 82 19.47 5.49 12.54
C ASN A 82 19.63 6.97 12.94
N ASP A 83 19.11 7.36 14.11
CA ASP A 83 19.23 8.71 14.67
C ASP A 83 18.78 9.85 13.74
N GLY A 84 17.82 9.55 12.86
CA GLY A 84 17.28 10.49 11.87
C GLY A 84 18.14 10.64 10.61
N ASP A 85 19.18 9.82 10.42
CA ASP A 85 19.93 9.77 9.16
C ASP A 85 19.06 9.16 8.05
N LEU A 86 18.62 10.02 7.10
CA LEU A 86 17.74 9.61 6.02
C LEU A 86 18.40 8.54 5.13
N PHE A 87 19.68 8.70 4.80
CA PHE A 87 20.35 7.78 3.86
C PHE A 87 20.58 6.42 4.50
N ALA A 88 21.08 6.37 5.73
CA ALA A 88 21.25 5.15 6.49
C ALA A 88 19.90 4.45 6.73
N GLY A 89 18.84 5.21 7.11
CA GLY A 89 17.50 4.67 7.32
C GLY A 89 16.88 4.11 6.06
N VAL A 90 17.05 4.76 4.91
CA VAL A 90 16.57 4.29 3.60
C VAL A 90 17.33 3.03 3.16
N GLU A 91 18.66 2.99 3.33
CA GLU A 91 19.46 1.78 3.04
C GLU A 91 18.96 0.59 3.85
N ASP A 92 18.81 0.77 5.16
CA ASP A 92 18.32 -0.26 6.09
C ASP A 92 16.90 -0.71 5.73
N TYR A 93 16.04 0.24 5.36
CA TYR A 93 14.70 -0.04 4.88
C TYR A 93 14.71 -0.95 3.65
N PHE A 94 15.53 -0.65 2.64
CA PHE A 94 15.61 -1.46 1.44
C PHE A 94 16.22 -2.84 1.70
N LEU A 95 17.27 -2.93 2.51
CA LEU A 95 17.88 -4.21 2.87
C LEU A 95 16.87 -5.17 3.54
N ARG A 96 15.91 -4.64 4.28
CA ARG A 96 14.86 -5.43 4.93
C ARG A 96 13.62 -5.63 4.05
N LEU A 97 13.28 -4.64 3.20
CA LEU A 97 12.12 -4.72 2.31
C LEU A 97 12.33 -5.73 1.18
N LEU A 98 13.52 -5.79 0.60
CA LEU A 98 13.80 -6.65 -0.55
C LEU A 98 13.52 -8.14 -0.26
N PRO A 99 14.00 -8.73 0.85
CA PRO A 99 13.64 -10.09 1.20
C PRO A 99 12.13 -10.29 1.36
N GLU A 100 11.41 -9.34 1.98
CA GLU A 100 9.96 -9.44 2.15
C GLU A 100 9.21 -9.44 0.81
N VAL A 101 9.64 -8.60 -0.14
CA VAL A 101 9.04 -8.54 -1.49
C VAL A 101 9.36 -9.79 -2.32
N PHE A 102 10.59 -10.30 -2.24
CA PHE A 102 11.05 -11.40 -3.10
C PHE A 102 10.88 -12.78 -2.48
N GLU A 103 10.85 -12.91 -1.15
CA GLU A 103 10.83 -14.18 -0.42
C GLU A 103 9.70 -14.28 0.61
N GLY A 104 9.10 -13.12 1.02
CA GLY A 104 8.06 -13.04 2.02
C GLY A 104 6.71 -13.60 1.58
N GLU A 105 5.74 -13.60 2.50
CA GLU A 105 4.38 -14.12 2.27
C GLU A 105 3.66 -13.45 1.08
N ASN A 106 3.95 -12.18 0.82
CA ASN A 106 3.33 -11.40 -0.25
C ASN A 106 4.10 -11.47 -1.58
N ARG A 107 5.16 -12.28 -1.69
CA ARG A 107 5.99 -12.42 -2.90
C ARG A 107 5.17 -12.65 -4.16
N SER A 108 4.25 -13.60 -4.11
CA SER A 108 3.42 -13.94 -5.28
C SER A 108 2.52 -12.80 -5.68
N PHE A 109 1.94 -12.07 -4.71
CA PHE A 109 1.16 -10.86 -4.97
C PHE A 109 2.00 -9.78 -5.67
N PHE A 110 3.19 -9.46 -5.14
CA PHE A 110 4.08 -8.47 -5.76
C PHE A 110 4.52 -8.91 -7.17
N ARG A 111 4.83 -10.19 -7.35
CA ARG A 111 5.16 -10.73 -8.67
C ARG A 111 4.01 -10.51 -9.66
N HIS A 112 2.78 -10.86 -9.30
CA HIS A 112 1.60 -10.65 -10.15
C HIS A 112 1.33 -9.17 -10.40
N LEU A 113 1.50 -8.33 -9.36
CA LEU A 113 1.37 -6.89 -9.48
C LEU A 113 2.35 -6.33 -10.53
N PHE A 114 3.64 -6.63 -10.43
CA PHE A 114 4.65 -6.08 -11.34
C PHE A 114 4.59 -6.66 -12.75
N LEU A 115 4.28 -7.95 -12.91
CA LEU A 115 4.22 -8.59 -14.23
C LEU A 115 2.96 -8.22 -15.03
N ASN A 116 1.85 -7.90 -14.35
CA ASN A 116 0.57 -7.64 -15.01
C ASN A 116 0.10 -6.19 -14.85
N MET A 117 0.98 -5.29 -14.41
CA MET A 117 0.66 -3.88 -14.21
C MET A 117 0.65 -3.16 -15.57
N ASP A 118 -0.53 -2.82 -16.02
CA ASP A 118 -0.70 -1.89 -17.15
C ASP A 118 -0.53 -0.42 -16.72
N SER A 119 -0.62 0.51 -17.67
CA SER A 119 -0.48 1.93 -17.40
C SER A 119 -1.53 2.47 -16.40
N HIS A 120 -2.75 1.93 -16.40
CA HIS A 120 -3.79 2.30 -15.45
C HIS A 120 -3.51 1.75 -14.05
N GLY A 121 -3.06 0.52 -13.95
CA GLY A 121 -2.62 -0.09 -12.70
C GLY A 121 -1.45 0.66 -12.09
N PHE A 122 -0.47 1.03 -12.92
CA PHE A 122 0.71 1.79 -12.50
C PHE A 122 0.33 3.15 -11.89
N GLN A 123 -0.59 3.90 -12.52
CA GLN A 123 -1.08 5.17 -11.98
C GLN A 123 -1.77 5.03 -10.62
N ARG A 124 -2.51 3.95 -10.40
CA ARG A 124 -3.16 3.68 -9.11
C ARG A 124 -2.18 3.25 -8.01
N VAL A 125 -1.09 2.59 -8.40
CA VAL A 125 -0.04 2.12 -7.47
C VAL A 125 0.92 3.25 -7.09
N ILE A 126 1.27 4.12 -8.05
CA ILE A 126 2.21 5.22 -7.87
C ILE A 126 1.53 6.57 -8.23
N PRO A 127 0.62 7.06 -7.38
CA PRO A 127 -0.10 8.31 -7.65
C PRO A 127 0.80 9.55 -7.74
N CYS A 128 2.07 9.46 -7.27
CA CYS A 128 3.01 10.58 -7.31
C CYS A 128 3.52 10.91 -8.71
N LEU A 129 3.31 10.04 -9.71
CA LEU A 129 3.67 10.30 -11.10
C LEU A 129 2.57 11.03 -11.90
N GLU A 130 1.40 11.22 -11.33
CA GLU A 130 0.37 12.06 -11.95
C GLU A 130 0.82 13.52 -11.97
N LYS A 131 1.16 13.99 -13.15
CA LYS A 131 1.21 15.43 -13.44
C LYS A 131 -0.17 16.01 -13.14
N LYS A 132 -0.21 17.05 -12.29
CA LYS A 132 -1.28 17.99 -11.98
C LYS A 132 -2.42 18.03 -13.03
N GLN A 133 -3.36 17.11 -13.01
CA GLN A 133 -4.68 17.29 -13.61
C GLN A 133 -5.71 16.88 -12.57
N GLY A 134 -6.41 17.89 -12.05
CA GLY A 134 -7.26 17.84 -10.91
C GLY A 134 -8.32 16.73 -10.95
N HIS A 135 -8.27 15.93 -9.94
CA HIS A 135 -9.35 15.36 -9.14
C HIS A 135 -8.73 14.43 -8.10
N HIS A 136 -7.94 15.00 -7.18
CA HIS A 136 -7.58 14.28 -5.97
C HIS A 136 -8.78 14.32 -5.02
N THR A 137 -9.29 13.17 -4.63
CA THR A 137 -10.21 13.12 -3.49
C THR A 137 -9.47 13.65 -2.25
N ALA A 138 -10.11 14.51 -1.48
CA ALA A 138 -9.54 15.17 -0.29
C ALA A 138 -8.87 14.19 0.70
N PHE A 139 -9.28 12.92 0.69
CA PHE A 139 -8.72 11.86 1.52
C PHE A 139 -7.26 11.52 1.17
N HIS A 140 -6.89 11.46 -0.12
CA HIS A 140 -5.51 11.15 -0.53
C HIS A 140 -4.56 12.33 -0.28
N SER A 141 -5.02 13.57 -0.38
CA SER A 141 -4.20 14.74 -0.07
C SER A 141 -3.82 14.78 1.41
N HIS A 142 -4.78 14.54 2.30
CA HIS A 142 -4.55 14.57 3.75
C HIS A 142 -3.58 13.45 4.22
N GLU A 143 -3.70 12.23 3.69
CA GLU A 143 -2.77 11.13 4.02
C GLU A 143 -1.35 11.42 3.52
N ARG A 144 -1.21 12.04 2.33
CA ARG A 144 0.11 12.44 1.80
C ARG A 144 0.75 13.52 2.64
N GLU A 145 0.01 14.55 3.02
CA GLU A 145 0.48 15.62 3.90
C GLU A 145 0.92 15.07 5.26
N LYS A 146 0.13 14.19 5.85
CA LYS A 146 0.47 13.54 7.11
C LYS A 146 1.76 12.72 6.99
N ASN A 147 1.89 11.89 5.96
CA ASN A 147 3.08 11.08 5.73
C ASN A 147 4.32 11.94 5.49
N GLN A 148 4.18 13.05 4.75
CA GLN A 148 5.26 14.00 4.53
C GLN A 148 5.68 14.70 5.82
N GLN A 149 4.72 15.15 6.64
CA GLN A 149 5.01 15.78 7.93
C GLN A 149 5.70 14.80 8.88
N GLU A 150 5.28 13.53 8.90
CA GLU A 150 5.90 12.49 9.71
C GLU A 150 7.35 12.25 9.28
N LEU A 151 7.61 12.14 7.97
CA LEU A 151 8.97 11.98 7.43
C LEU A 151 9.87 13.18 7.80
N VAL A 152 9.40 14.42 7.57
CA VAL A 152 10.15 15.64 7.90
C VAL A 152 10.49 15.71 9.40
N ARG A 153 9.60 15.21 10.25
CA ARG A 153 9.80 15.22 11.72
C ARG A 153 10.94 14.31 12.16
N VAL A 154 11.10 13.15 11.52
CA VAL A 154 12.09 12.14 11.95
C VAL A 154 13.45 12.32 11.29
N VAL A 155 13.51 12.99 10.13
CA VAL A 155 14.78 13.22 9.42
C VAL A 155 15.62 14.27 10.12
N ASN A 156 16.86 13.92 10.44
CA ASN A 156 17.83 14.86 10.95
C ASN A 156 18.41 15.71 9.80
N GLN A 157 18.12 17.00 9.78
CA GLN A 157 18.58 17.91 8.73
C GLN A 157 20.10 17.99 8.62
N ALA A 158 20.81 17.79 9.72
CA ALA A 158 22.27 17.81 9.73
C ALA A 158 22.89 16.62 8.96
N SER A 159 22.17 15.48 8.87
CA SER A 159 22.64 14.31 8.13
C SER A 159 22.42 14.44 6.62
N LEU A 160 21.55 15.33 6.16
CA LEU A 160 21.29 15.53 4.73
C LEU A 160 22.47 16.15 3.97
N LYS A 161 23.42 16.79 4.66
CA LYS A 161 24.61 17.45 4.07
C LYS A 161 24.29 18.25 2.80
N VAL A 162 23.12 18.88 2.76
CA VAL A 162 22.76 19.77 1.66
C VAL A 162 23.60 21.02 1.86
N GLN A 163 24.74 21.10 1.18
CA GLN A 163 25.40 22.36 0.96
C GLN A 163 24.51 23.15 0.01
N ASN A 164 23.96 24.24 0.50
CA ASN A 164 23.41 25.24 -0.41
C ASN A 164 24.60 25.81 -1.18
N ASP A 165 24.78 25.39 -2.42
CA ASP A 165 25.65 26.06 -3.39
C ASP A 165 24.94 27.35 -3.84
N ASP A 166 24.77 28.28 -2.89
CA ASP A 166 24.46 29.69 -3.15
C ASP A 166 25.77 30.47 -3.00
N GLU A 167 26.63 30.39 -4.02
CA GLU A 167 27.64 31.42 -4.37
C GLU A 167 27.72 31.59 -5.89
#